data_45be258885a3ad7c58bf91c27b2fc512
#
_entry.id   45be258885a3ad7c58bf91c27b2fc512
#
_cell.length_a   1.000
_cell.length_b   1.000
_cell.length_c   1.000
_cell.angle_alpha   90.00
_cell.angle_beta   90.00
_cell.angle_gamma   90.00
#
_symmetry.space_group_name_H-M   'P 1'
#
loop_
_entity.id
_entity.type
_entity.pdbx_description
1 polymer ?
#
loop_
_entity_poly.entity_id
_entity_poly.type
_entity_poly.pdbx_seq_one_letter_code
_entity_poly.pdbx_strand_id
1 'polypeptide(L)'
;MIRVSLSEALGSLDNPKILPETVYDELLVGEGSGFPEATVIRELVDGRNMIVTRPRNPSLAGKLVKIAAENQNRPLHVAEAEALAIAKELNGILIADDQAARSAARLIGAESHGTGYLLGRMFQRGQISKEEAVRKVTEMRRAGWRLSEDDYRTILDYLRKL
;
A
#
# COMPACT_ATOMS: atom_id res chain seq x y z
N MET A 1 3.69 4.92 -3.35
CA MET A 1 4.36 4.92 -4.67
C MET A 1 5.11 3.60 -4.80
N ILE A 2 4.61 2.69 -5.63
CA ILE A 2 5.23 1.38 -5.87
C ILE A 2 6.28 1.60 -6.96
N ARG A 3 7.55 1.51 -6.60
CA ARG A 3 8.61 1.61 -7.60
C ARG A 3 8.88 0.26 -8.24
N VAL A 4 9.37 0.29 -9.48
CA VAL A 4 9.61 -0.86 -10.37
C VAL A 4 10.24 -2.08 -9.68
N SER A 5 11.08 -1.88 -8.67
CA SER A 5 11.72 -2.96 -7.90
C SER A 5 10.78 -3.74 -6.95
N LEU A 6 9.57 -3.22 -6.67
CA LEU A 6 8.55 -3.89 -5.85
C LEU A 6 7.45 -4.55 -6.68
N SER A 7 7.33 -4.21 -7.93
CA SER A 7 6.25 -4.69 -8.80
C SER A 7 6.36 -6.16 -9.15
N GLU A 8 7.55 -6.63 -9.51
CA GLU A 8 7.82 -8.06 -9.73
C GLU A 8 7.52 -8.86 -8.46
N ALA A 9 7.87 -8.28 -7.34
CA ALA A 9 7.67 -8.83 -6.04
C ALA A 9 6.20 -8.87 -5.62
N LEU A 10 5.42 -7.85 -5.95
CA LEU A 10 3.96 -7.87 -5.78
C LEU A 10 3.32 -8.96 -6.65
N GLY A 11 3.82 -9.15 -7.89
CA GLY A 11 3.35 -10.20 -8.79
C GLY A 11 3.52 -11.61 -8.20
N SER A 12 4.57 -11.83 -7.41
CA SER A 12 4.92 -13.13 -6.84
C SER A 12 4.18 -13.48 -5.53
N LEU A 13 3.44 -12.55 -4.92
CA LEU A 13 2.61 -12.86 -3.74
C LEU A 13 1.35 -13.60 -4.15
N ASP A 14 1.04 -14.74 -3.50
CA ASP A 14 -0.14 -15.56 -3.81
C ASP A 14 -1.48 -14.92 -3.40
N ASN A 15 -1.44 -13.96 -2.48
CA ASN A 15 -2.65 -13.27 -2.03
C ASN A 15 -3.22 -12.39 -3.14
N PRO A 16 -4.56 -12.33 -3.30
CA PRO A 16 -5.19 -11.36 -4.18
C PRO A 16 -4.75 -9.95 -3.84
N LYS A 17 -4.30 -9.22 -4.84
CA LYS A 17 -3.91 -7.80 -4.73
C LYS A 17 -5.03 -6.97 -5.29
N ILE A 18 -5.53 -6.06 -4.48
CA ILE A 18 -6.69 -5.23 -4.80
C ILE A 18 -6.27 -3.78 -4.79
N LEU A 19 -6.64 -3.06 -5.83
CA LEU A 19 -6.40 -1.64 -6.01
C LEU A 19 -7.74 -0.92 -6.12
N PRO A 20 -8.00 0.12 -5.33
CA PRO A 20 -9.16 0.97 -5.54
C PRO A 20 -9.14 1.59 -6.95
N GLU A 21 -10.30 1.70 -7.59
CA GLU A 21 -10.39 2.30 -8.92
C GLU A 21 -9.92 3.75 -8.93
N THR A 22 -10.23 4.54 -7.91
CA THR A 22 -9.72 5.92 -7.75
C THR A 22 -8.20 5.97 -7.75
N VAL A 23 -7.52 5.04 -7.08
CA VAL A 23 -6.05 4.95 -7.10
C VAL A 23 -5.54 4.58 -8.48
N TYR A 24 -6.23 3.65 -9.16
CA TYR A 24 -5.86 3.25 -10.52
C TYR A 24 -6.01 4.40 -11.51
N ASP A 25 -7.10 5.15 -11.44
CA ASP A 25 -7.34 6.32 -12.29
C ASP A 25 -6.28 7.41 -12.07
N GLU A 26 -5.90 7.69 -10.81
CA GLU A 26 -4.82 8.62 -10.48
C GLU A 26 -3.47 8.17 -11.08
N LEU A 27 -3.19 6.88 -11.06
CA LEU A 27 -1.98 6.31 -11.66
C LEU A 27 -1.98 6.44 -13.18
N LEU A 28 -3.11 6.21 -13.85
CA LEU A 28 -3.24 6.37 -15.31
C LEU A 28 -3.03 7.82 -15.75
N VAL A 29 -3.53 8.79 -14.98
CA VAL A 29 -3.24 10.21 -15.21
C VAL A 29 -1.74 10.47 -15.09
N GLY A 30 -1.08 9.88 -14.10
CA GLY A 30 0.36 9.99 -13.91
C GLY A 30 1.18 9.36 -15.04
N GLU A 31 0.68 8.30 -15.69
CA GLU A 31 1.36 7.66 -16.83
C GLU A 31 1.55 8.63 -18.00
N GLY A 32 0.54 9.42 -18.32
CA GLY A 32 0.64 10.49 -19.33
C GLY A 32 1.71 11.54 -19.00
N SER A 33 2.16 11.60 -17.74
CA SER A 33 3.21 12.47 -17.25
C SER A 33 4.58 11.78 -17.11
N GLY A 34 4.71 10.54 -17.63
CA GLY A 34 5.99 9.81 -17.70
C GLY A 34 6.39 9.08 -16.41
N PHE A 35 5.45 8.73 -15.52
CA PHE A 35 5.73 7.92 -14.34
C PHE A 35 5.78 6.42 -14.69
N PRO A 36 6.95 5.77 -14.62
CA PRO A 36 7.13 4.37 -15.03
C PRO A 36 6.35 3.39 -14.13
N GLU A 37 6.00 3.80 -12.92
CA GLU A 37 5.22 2.99 -11.97
C GLU A 37 3.81 2.69 -12.50
N ALA A 38 3.22 3.60 -13.25
CA ALA A 38 1.89 3.42 -13.83
C ALA A 38 1.87 2.29 -14.86
N THR A 39 2.90 2.20 -15.71
CA THR A 39 3.05 1.11 -16.68
C THR A 39 3.09 -0.25 -15.99
N VAL A 40 3.85 -0.36 -14.92
CA VAL A 40 3.97 -1.62 -14.18
C VAL A 40 2.65 -2.03 -13.52
N ILE A 41 1.93 -1.08 -12.93
CA ILE A 41 0.60 -1.37 -12.34
C ILE A 41 -0.38 -1.82 -13.44
N ARG A 42 -0.34 -1.18 -14.61
CA ARG A 42 -1.16 -1.61 -15.76
C ARG A 42 -0.84 -3.05 -16.16
N GLU A 43 0.44 -3.41 -16.29
CA GLU A 43 0.85 -4.78 -16.60
C GLU A 43 0.36 -5.80 -15.57
N LEU A 44 0.38 -5.45 -14.27
CA LEU A 44 -0.16 -6.29 -13.21
C LEU A 44 -1.68 -6.47 -13.32
N VAL A 45 -2.40 -5.41 -13.70
CA VAL A 45 -3.86 -5.46 -13.90
C VAL A 45 -4.20 -6.26 -15.15
N ASP A 46 -3.55 -6.00 -16.27
CA ASP A 46 -3.77 -6.70 -17.56
C ASP A 46 -3.42 -8.20 -17.43
N GLY A 47 -2.36 -8.51 -16.71
CA GLY A 47 -1.94 -9.87 -16.38
C GLY A 47 -2.81 -10.57 -15.32
N ARG A 48 -3.87 -9.93 -14.81
CA ARG A 48 -4.75 -10.42 -13.75
C ARG A 48 -4.04 -10.73 -12.42
N ASN A 49 -2.88 -10.14 -12.21
CA ASN A 49 -2.13 -10.24 -10.95
C ASN A 49 -2.60 -9.19 -9.93
N MET A 50 -3.40 -8.22 -10.36
CA MET A 50 -4.01 -7.20 -9.52
C MET A 50 -5.45 -6.93 -10.00
N ILE A 51 -6.36 -6.75 -9.05
CA ILE A 51 -7.79 -6.54 -9.31
C ILE A 51 -8.12 -5.09 -8.98
N VAL A 52 -8.66 -4.36 -9.96
CA VAL A 52 -9.20 -3.01 -9.74
C VAL A 52 -10.66 -3.14 -9.34
N THR A 53 -11.07 -2.48 -8.26
CA THR A 53 -12.47 -2.54 -7.80
C THR A 53 -12.87 -1.29 -7.02
N ARG A 54 -14.16 -1.13 -6.80
CA ARG A 54 -14.76 -0.12 -5.93
C ARG A 54 -15.28 -0.76 -4.64
N PRO A 55 -15.41 0.00 -3.54
CA PRO A 55 -16.09 -0.51 -2.36
C PRO A 55 -17.56 -0.84 -2.69
N ARG A 56 -18.04 -1.97 -2.19
CA ARG A 56 -19.47 -2.38 -2.34
C ARG A 56 -20.41 -1.42 -1.62
N ASN A 57 -19.91 -0.82 -0.54
CA ASN A 57 -20.61 0.18 0.24
C ASN A 57 -19.88 1.55 0.18
N PRO A 58 -20.15 2.39 -0.84
CA PRO A 58 -19.51 3.69 -0.97
C PRO A 58 -19.78 4.62 0.23
N SER A 59 -20.91 4.42 0.95
CA SER A 59 -21.22 5.21 2.13
C SER A 59 -20.24 4.96 3.29
N LEU A 60 -19.61 3.80 3.35
CA LEU A 60 -18.58 3.50 4.33
C LEU A 60 -17.35 4.38 4.11
N ALA A 61 -16.87 4.51 2.88
CA ALA A 61 -15.74 5.38 2.55
C ALA A 61 -16.04 6.84 2.96
N GLY A 62 -17.21 7.36 2.62
CA GLY A 62 -17.62 8.70 3.03
C GLY A 62 -17.70 8.91 4.55
N LYS A 63 -18.16 7.90 5.30
CA LYS A 63 -18.15 7.95 6.77
C LYS A 63 -16.71 7.93 7.32
N LEU A 64 -15.82 7.15 6.74
CA LEU A 64 -14.41 7.08 7.16
C LEU A 64 -13.69 8.42 6.98
N VAL A 65 -13.94 9.13 5.88
CA VAL A 65 -13.41 10.49 5.68
C VAL A 65 -13.88 11.43 6.80
N LYS A 66 -15.17 11.38 7.16
CA LYS A 66 -15.72 12.21 8.24
C LYS A 66 -15.14 11.86 9.60
N ILE A 67 -15.10 10.57 9.96
CA ILE A 67 -14.54 10.10 11.23
C ILE A 67 -13.06 10.50 11.36
N ALA A 68 -12.29 10.38 10.29
CA ALA A 68 -10.89 10.77 10.30
C ALA A 68 -10.74 12.30 10.48
N ALA A 69 -11.57 13.11 9.83
CA ALA A 69 -11.56 14.56 9.98
C ALA A 69 -11.91 15.00 11.41
N GLU A 70 -12.84 14.30 12.07
CA GLU A 70 -13.25 14.61 13.45
C GLU A 70 -12.23 14.18 14.51
N ASN A 71 -11.53 13.07 14.29
CA ASN A 71 -10.66 12.44 15.29
C ASN A 71 -9.16 12.66 15.04
N GLN A 72 -8.79 13.23 13.92
CA GLN A 72 -7.39 13.40 13.51
C GLN A 72 -7.22 14.79 12.87
N ASN A 73 -6.14 15.48 13.20
CA ASN A 73 -5.76 16.74 12.55
C ASN A 73 -5.37 16.57 11.06
N ARG A 74 -5.57 15.42 10.48
CA ARG A 74 -5.24 15.09 9.09
C ARG A 74 -6.43 14.41 8.42
N PRO A 75 -6.98 15.00 7.36
CA PRO A 75 -8.05 14.37 6.61
C PRO A 75 -7.55 13.10 5.91
N LEU A 76 -8.39 12.08 5.88
CA LEU A 76 -8.19 10.90 5.06
C LEU A 76 -8.61 11.24 3.63
N HIS A 77 -7.75 10.97 2.65
CA HIS A 77 -8.09 11.14 1.24
C HIS A 77 -9.13 10.10 0.79
N VAL A 78 -9.92 10.45 -0.23
CA VAL A 78 -10.98 9.57 -0.75
C VAL A 78 -10.43 8.20 -1.17
N ALA A 79 -9.32 8.19 -1.89
CA ALA A 79 -8.66 6.96 -2.34
C ALA A 79 -8.23 6.05 -1.17
N GLU A 80 -7.73 6.63 -0.09
CA GLU A 80 -7.36 5.89 1.13
C GLU A 80 -8.60 5.36 1.86
N ALA A 81 -9.68 6.16 1.90
CA ALA A 81 -10.95 5.74 2.50
C ALA A 81 -11.59 4.59 1.71
N GLU A 82 -11.51 4.61 0.38
CA GLU A 82 -11.98 3.50 -0.46
C GLU A 82 -11.14 2.24 -0.26
N ALA A 83 -9.81 2.36 -0.20
CA ALA A 83 -8.93 1.24 0.10
C ALA A 83 -9.25 0.60 1.44
N LEU A 84 -9.51 1.42 2.45
CA LEU A 84 -9.88 0.98 3.79
C LEU A 84 -11.27 0.32 3.82
N ALA A 85 -12.25 0.88 3.11
CA ALA A 85 -13.58 0.30 2.99
C ALA A 85 -13.51 -1.09 2.32
N ILE A 86 -12.76 -1.22 1.22
CA ILE A 86 -12.53 -2.49 0.53
C ILE A 86 -11.83 -3.50 1.46
N ALA A 87 -10.77 -3.08 2.16
CA ALA A 87 -10.07 -3.95 3.10
C ALA A 87 -11.01 -4.47 4.19
N LYS A 88 -11.87 -3.61 4.73
CA LYS A 88 -12.87 -4.00 5.74
C LYS A 88 -13.92 -4.96 5.18
N GLU A 89 -14.45 -4.69 3.99
CA GLU A 89 -15.48 -5.52 3.33
C GLU A 89 -14.98 -6.93 3.00
N LEU A 90 -13.71 -7.05 2.62
CA LEU A 90 -13.09 -8.30 2.22
C LEU A 90 -12.34 -9.01 3.35
N ASN A 91 -12.37 -8.46 4.55
CA ASN A 91 -11.54 -8.93 5.68
C ASN A 91 -10.06 -9.08 5.27
N GLY A 92 -9.60 -8.12 4.47
CA GLY A 92 -8.25 -8.05 3.94
C GLY A 92 -7.33 -7.15 4.76
N ILE A 93 -6.10 -7.04 4.31
CA ILE A 93 -5.06 -6.20 4.92
C ILE A 93 -4.91 -4.93 4.09
N LEU A 94 -5.07 -3.77 4.71
CA LEU A 94 -4.73 -2.49 4.10
C LEU A 94 -3.21 -2.31 4.10
N ILE A 95 -2.63 -2.07 2.95
CA ILE A 95 -1.22 -1.65 2.85
C ILE A 95 -1.17 -0.15 2.58
N ALA A 96 -0.76 0.61 3.57
CA ALA A 96 -0.65 2.06 3.48
C ALA A 96 0.49 2.59 4.36
N ASP A 97 1.30 3.47 3.81
CA ASP A 97 2.38 4.14 4.56
C ASP A 97 1.88 5.40 5.28
N ASP A 98 0.74 5.92 4.89
CA ASP A 98 0.12 7.08 5.56
C ASP A 98 -0.39 6.71 6.97
N GLN A 99 -0.01 7.54 7.93
CA GLN A 99 -0.38 7.32 9.33
C GLN A 99 -1.87 7.54 9.58
N ALA A 100 -2.51 8.47 8.87
CA ALA A 100 -3.94 8.72 9.02
C ALA A 100 -4.75 7.52 8.54
N ALA A 101 -4.37 6.91 7.41
CA ALA A 101 -5.00 5.69 6.90
C ALA A 101 -4.86 4.52 7.89
N ARG A 102 -3.66 4.29 8.46
CA ARG A 102 -3.45 3.25 9.47
C ARG A 102 -4.19 3.51 10.78
N SER A 103 -4.31 4.78 11.17
CA SER A 103 -5.08 5.15 12.38
C SER A 103 -6.58 4.95 12.15
N ALA A 104 -7.10 5.30 10.99
CA ALA A 104 -8.49 5.03 10.62
C ALA A 104 -8.78 3.51 10.56
N ALA A 105 -7.85 2.71 10.03
CA ALA A 105 -7.96 1.24 10.04
C ALA A 105 -8.12 0.70 11.46
N ARG A 106 -7.30 1.15 12.40
CA ARG A 106 -7.42 0.75 13.82
C ARG A 106 -8.76 1.11 14.43
N LEU A 107 -9.30 2.30 14.13
CA LEU A 107 -10.60 2.74 14.66
C LEU A 107 -11.76 1.83 14.23
N ILE A 108 -11.70 1.28 13.04
CA ILE A 108 -12.75 0.37 12.53
C ILE A 108 -12.41 -1.12 12.70
N GLY A 109 -11.31 -1.44 13.35
CA GLY A 109 -10.86 -2.83 13.54
C GLY A 109 -10.49 -3.52 12.23
N ALA A 110 -9.88 -2.79 11.28
CA ALA A 110 -9.29 -3.35 10.07
C ALA A 110 -7.79 -3.54 10.25
N GLU A 111 -7.26 -4.64 9.74
CA GLU A 111 -5.82 -4.89 9.75
C GLU A 111 -5.12 -3.96 8.74
N SER A 112 -4.02 -3.34 9.16
CA SER A 112 -3.24 -2.46 8.29
C SER A 112 -1.75 -2.55 8.58
N HIS A 113 -0.97 -2.49 7.51
CA HIS A 113 0.50 -2.47 7.55
C HIS A 113 1.06 -1.48 6.55
N GLY A 114 2.32 -1.10 6.73
CA GLY A 114 3.07 -0.31 5.75
C GLY A 114 3.80 -1.19 4.74
N THR A 115 4.45 -0.54 3.76
CA THR A 115 5.22 -1.23 2.70
C THR A 115 6.32 -2.15 3.23
N GLY A 116 6.91 -1.83 4.38
CA GLY A 116 7.90 -2.71 5.04
C GLY A 116 7.38 -4.12 5.35
N TYR A 117 6.09 -4.26 5.64
CA TYR A 117 5.45 -5.55 5.84
C TYR A 117 5.51 -6.44 4.58
N LEU A 118 5.31 -5.84 3.40
CA LEU A 118 5.40 -6.59 2.13
C LEU A 118 6.80 -7.18 1.94
N LEU A 119 7.83 -6.39 2.21
CA LEU A 119 9.23 -6.87 2.13
C LEU A 119 9.50 -8.01 3.12
N GLY A 120 8.98 -7.90 4.34
CA GLY A 120 9.07 -8.97 5.32
C GLY A 120 8.36 -10.26 4.87
N ARG A 121 7.16 -10.13 4.27
CA ARG A 121 6.42 -11.28 3.73
C ARG A 121 7.15 -11.95 2.58
N MET A 122 7.76 -11.17 1.69
CA MET A 122 8.55 -11.70 0.58
C MET A 122 9.78 -12.44 1.07
N PHE A 123 10.48 -11.92 2.08
CA PHE A 123 11.59 -12.59 2.72
C PHE A 123 11.14 -13.91 3.36
N GLN A 124 10.08 -13.91 4.16
CA GLN A 124 9.54 -15.11 4.81
C GLN A 124 9.15 -16.21 3.81
N ARG A 125 8.77 -15.82 2.60
CA ARG A 125 8.43 -16.76 1.50
C ARG A 125 9.64 -17.15 0.64
N GLY A 126 10.85 -16.70 0.99
CA GLY A 126 12.06 -16.98 0.24
C GLY A 126 12.14 -16.33 -1.15
N GLN A 127 11.32 -15.32 -1.41
CA GLN A 127 11.28 -14.62 -2.70
C GLN A 127 12.41 -13.60 -2.84
N ILE A 128 12.90 -13.08 -1.73
CA ILE A 128 14.06 -12.20 -1.64
C ILE A 128 14.92 -12.59 -0.45
N SER A 129 16.22 -12.34 -0.53
CA SER A 129 17.12 -12.49 0.61
C SER A 129 16.93 -11.36 1.62
N LYS A 130 17.46 -11.52 2.82
CA LYS A 130 17.47 -10.49 3.86
C LYS A 130 18.21 -9.24 3.39
N GLU A 131 19.35 -9.43 2.77
CA GLU A 131 20.19 -8.37 2.21
C GLU A 131 19.46 -7.60 1.11
N GLU A 132 18.72 -8.30 0.26
CA GLU A 132 17.87 -7.68 -0.76
C GLU A 132 16.72 -6.87 -0.15
N ALA A 133 16.06 -7.38 0.89
CA ALA A 133 15.01 -6.65 1.58
C ALA A 133 15.55 -5.32 2.16
N VAL A 134 16.69 -5.35 2.85
CA VAL A 134 17.35 -4.17 3.40
C VAL A 134 17.79 -3.20 2.29
N ARG A 135 18.36 -3.72 1.20
CA ARG A 135 18.74 -2.90 0.04
C ARG A 135 17.53 -2.19 -0.57
N LYS A 136 16.43 -2.91 -0.77
CA LYS A 136 15.18 -2.34 -1.34
C LYS A 136 14.62 -1.20 -0.49
N VAL A 137 14.60 -1.33 0.83
CA VAL A 137 14.19 -0.24 1.74
C VAL A 137 15.07 1.00 1.55
N THR A 138 16.38 0.79 1.44
CA THR A 138 17.34 1.88 1.24
C THR A 138 17.15 2.56 -0.13
N GLU A 139 16.97 1.78 -1.18
CA GLU A 139 16.70 2.27 -2.54
C GLU A 139 15.38 3.05 -2.60
N MET A 140 14.32 2.54 -2.01
CA MET A 140 13.01 3.22 -1.93
C MET A 140 13.13 4.57 -1.24
N ARG A 141 13.87 4.65 -0.12
CA ARG A 141 14.11 5.90 0.58
C ARG A 141 14.87 6.90 -0.28
N ARG A 142 15.98 6.49 -0.91
CA ARG A 142 16.75 7.33 -1.85
C ARG A 142 15.91 7.83 -3.00
N ALA A 143 14.97 7.02 -3.39
CA ALA A 143 14.05 7.29 -4.46
C ALA A 143 12.87 8.20 -4.04
N GLY A 144 12.86 8.75 -2.81
CA GLY A 144 11.87 9.71 -2.32
C GLY A 144 10.66 9.09 -1.61
N TRP A 145 10.76 7.83 -1.17
CA TRP A 145 9.76 7.28 -0.26
C TRP A 145 9.76 8.08 1.04
N ARG A 146 8.62 8.70 1.32
CA ARG A 146 8.44 9.57 2.49
C ARG A 146 8.21 8.70 3.72
N LEU A 147 9.28 8.39 4.40
CA LEU A 147 9.29 7.65 5.65
C LEU A 147 10.03 8.45 6.71
N SER A 148 9.50 8.48 7.92
CA SER A 148 10.23 9.09 9.04
C SER A 148 11.50 8.29 9.33
N GLU A 149 12.49 8.92 9.95
CA GLU A 149 13.74 8.23 10.36
C GLU A 149 13.43 7.05 11.30
N ASP A 150 12.47 7.23 12.22
CA ASP A 150 12.08 6.21 13.19
C ASP A 150 11.38 5.03 12.53
N ASP A 151 10.48 5.28 11.56
CA ASP A 151 9.85 4.22 10.79
C ASP A 151 10.87 3.46 9.95
N TYR A 152 11.82 4.18 9.33
CA TYR A 152 12.90 3.56 8.56
C TYR A 152 13.75 2.61 9.42
N ARG A 153 14.15 3.06 10.60
CA ARG A 153 14.89 2.23 11.56
C ARG A 153 14.07 1.04 12.02
N THR A 154 12.79 1.26 12.32
CA THR A 154 11.87 0.19 12.74
C THR A 154 11.75 -0.89 11.68
N ILE A 155 11.61 -0.53 10.41
CA ILE A 155 11.56 -1.48 9.30
C ILE A 155 12.88 -2.25 9.16
N LEU A 156 14.02 -1.55 9.23
CA LEU A 156 15.33 -2.23 9.15
C LEU A 156 15.53 -3.21 10.31
N ASP A 157 15.16 -2.82 11.52
CA ASP A 157 15.27 -3.67 12.68
C ASP A 157 14.32 -4.88 12.61
N TYR A 158 13.12 -4.68 12.10
CA TYR A 158 12.21 -5.79 11.82
C TYR A 158 12.81 -6.78 10.81
N LEU A 159 13.29 -6.30 9.67
CA LEU A 159 13.90 -7.15 8.64
C LEU A 159 15.16 -7.86 9.14
N ARG A 160 15.93 -7.25 10.03
CA ARG A 160 17.12 -7.86 10.63
C ARG A 160 16.80 -8.96 11.64
N LYS A 161 15.64 -8.90 12.29
CA LYS A 161 15.18 -9.89 13.27
C LYS A 161 14.48 -11.10 12.65
N LEU A 162 14.03 -10.98 11.38
CA LEU A 162 13.52 -12.10 10.59
C LEU A 162 14.66 -13.05 10.16
#